data_82e1add484e60f54e457bc6b8560f5fe
#
_entry.id   82e1add484e60f54e457bc6b8560f5fe
#
_cell.length_a   1.000
_cell.length_b   1.000
_cell.length_c   1.000
_cell.angle_alpha   90.00
_cell.angle_beta   90.00
_cell.angle_gamma   90.00
#
_symmetry.space_group_name_H-M   'P 1'
#
loop_
_entity.id
_entity.type
_entity.pdbx_description
1 polymer ?
#
loop_
_entity_poly.entity_id
_entity_poly.type
_entity_poly.pdbx_seq_one_letter_code
_entity_poly.pdbx_strand_id
1 'polypeptide(L)'
;MGKSRISVSVRQQVKRAVKRQAVAANRALSRLGILVAPRHYYSSAPDLRGLAETRELWRAPSSLPGLHIDLDEQMVWLEKACKPFVDEYRGNKVFEESGELGPGYGYIEAQALHGILRSLCPRRYVEVGSGVSTHIALQALTRNAEDGRPGTVTCIEPYPRDWLSQDTRVHLHRVPVQTVGLATFTSLAAGDVLFVDSSHVVKPGSDVNFLVLEVFPRLAPGVIVHVHDIYLPYDYQCDLLDSVLHWAETSLVRAFLANNSRARILACMSHLHYERPDEMRAVFPDYRPAPHRDGLLAGEGHFPASLWFEVC
;
A
#
# COMPACT_ATOMS: atom_id res chain seq x y z
N MET A 1 4.85 -19.20 58.51
CA MET A 1 4.43 -19.06 57.08
C MET A 1 3.91 -17.63 56.79
N GLY A 2 4.72 -16.58 56.89
CA GLY A 2 4.26 -15.19 56.77
C GLY A 2 5.11 -14.29 55.86
N LYS A 3 6.08 -14.86 55.10
CA LYS A 3 7.04 -14.06 54.29
C LYS A 3 6.64 -13.79 52.84
N SER A 4 5.55 -14.37 52.31
CA SER A 4 5.32 -14.29 50.86
C SER A 4 4.38 -13.16 50.38
N ARG A 5 3.42 -12.73 51.17
CA ARG A 5 2.40 -11.74 50.73
C ARG A 5 2.91 -10.29 50.66
N ILE A 6 3.80 -9.88 51.57
CA ILE A 6 4.35 -8.50 51.59
C ILE A 6 5.32 -8.28 50.42
N SER A 7 6.09 -9.32 50.02
CA SER A 7 7.04 -9.22 48.90
C SER A 7 6.36 -9.07 47.53
N VAL A 8 5.18 -9.65 47.34
CA VAL A 8 4.43 -9.55 46.08
C VAL A 8 3.83 -8.17 45.88
N SER A 9 3.27 -7.57 46.93
CA SER A 9 2.72 -6.20 46.92
C SER A 9 3.79 -5.14 46.60
N VAL A 10 4.95 -5.22 47.26
CA VAL A 10 6.06 -4.28 47.03
C VAL A 10 6.62 -4.42 45.59
N ARG A 11 6.79 -5.65 45.10
CA ARG A 11 7.22 -5.86 43.72
C ARG A 11 6.23 -5.29 42.69
N GLN A 12 4.94 -5.41 42.96
CA GLN A 12 3.91 -4.85 42.06
C GLN A 12 3.92 -3.31 42.09
N GLN A 13 4.11 -2.70 43.28
CA GLN A 13 4.21 -1.25 43.41
C GLN A 13 5.44 -0.71 42.67
N VAL A 14 6.62 -1.34 42.82
CA VAL A 14 7.85 -0.97 42.12
C VAL A 14 7.67 -1.11 40.59
N LYS A 15 7.09 -2.23 40.12
CA LYS A 15 6.80 -2.41 38.67
C LYS A 15 5.89 -1.30 38.12
N ARG A 16 4.85 -0.92 38.89
CA ARG A 16 3.94 0.18 38.49
C ARG A 16 4.66 1.53 38.46
N ALA A 17 5.53 1.82 39.43
CA ALA A 17 6.32 3.05 39.47
C ALA A 17 7.29 3.14 38.29
N VAL A 18 8.05 2.07 38.03
CA VAL A 18 8.96 1.98 36.87
C VAL A 18 8.20 2.17 35.54
N LYS A 19 7.04 1.51 35.40
CA LYS A 19 6.20 1.67 34.17
C LYS A 19 5.73 3.13 34.02
N ARG A 20 5.31 3.79 35.09
CA ARG A 20 4.91 5.22 35.03
C ARG A 20 6.05 6.11 34.60
N GLN A 21 7.26 5.91 35.17
CA GLN A 21 8.45 6.68 34.83
C GLN A 21 8.86 6.43 33.36
N ALA A 22 8.83 5.18 32.87
CA ALA A 22 9.12 4.86 31.48
C ALA A 22 8.12 5.53 30.51
N VAL A 23 6.83 5.55 30.85
CA VAL A 23 5.82 6.26 30.06
C VAL A 23 6.07 7.77 30.05
N ALA A 24 6.40 8.37 31.20
CA ALA A 24 6.70 9.81 31.28
C ALA A 24 7.96 10.18 30.50
N ALA A 25 9.01 9.36 30.59
CA ALA A 25 10.23 9.53 29.82
C ALA A 25 9.96 9.44 28.31
N ASN A 26 9.20 8.41 27.85
CA ASN A 26 8.83 8.28 26.45
C ASN A 26 7.98 9.45 25.94
N ARG A 27 7.09 10.02 26.76
CA ARG A 27 6.36 11.25 26.39
C ARG A 27 7.28 12.44 26.16
N ALA A 28 8.36 12.56 26.91
CA ALA A 28 9.36 13.62 26.70
C ALA A 28 10.21 13.33 25.44
N LEU A 29 10.67 12.10 25.28
CA LEU A 29 11.48 11.66 24.14
C LEU A 29 10.70 11.69 22.81
N SER A 30 9.39 11.46 22.84
CA SER A 30 8.55 11.51 21.63
C SER A 30 8.55 12.89 20.95
N ARG A 31 8.83 13.96 21.70
CA ARG A 31 9.01 15.33 21.13
C ARG A 31 10.27 15.42 20.25
N LEU A 32 11.20 14.49 20.43
CA LEU A 32 12.43 14.37 19.65
C LEU A 32 12.34 13.24 18.62
N GLY A 33 11.14 12.65 18.40
CA GLY A 33 10.95 11.51 17.51
C GLY A 33 11.53 10.19 18.05
N ILE A 34 11.86 10.11 19.35
CA ILE A 34 12.50 8.93 19.95
C ILE A 34 11.49 8.15 20.79
N LEU A 35 11.41 6.84 20.56
CA LEU A 35 10.66 5.89 21.38
C LEU A 35 11.60 4.83 21.95
N VAL A 36 11.63 4.68 23.28
CA VAL A 36 12.36 3.61 23.96
C VAL A 36 11.37 2.59 24.50
N ALA A 37 11.41 1.38 23.97
CA ALA A 37 10.54 0.28 24.38
C ALA A 37 11.36 -0.93 24.81
N PRO A 38 10.94 -1.64 25.88
CA PRO A 38 11.62 -2.88 26.27
C PRO A 38 11.41 -3.94 25.19
N ARG A 39 12.46 -4.66 24.84
CA ARG A 39 12.37 -5.83 23.96
C ARG A 39 11.79 -7.00 24.74
N HIS A 40 10.58 -7.44 24.41
CA HIS A 40 9.95 -8.64 24.96
C HIS A 40 8.82 -9.12 24.04
N TYR A 41 8.24 -10.27 24.36
CA TYR A 41 7.20 -10.92 23.55
C TYR A 41 6.00 -10.02 23.15
N TYR A 42 5.63 -9.06 24.02
CA TYR A 42 4.53 -8.10 23.72
C TYR A 42 5.02 -6.78 23.11
N SER A 43 6.25 -6.72 22.64
CA SER A 43 6.73 -5.54 21.92
C SER A 43 6.06 -5.44 20.55
N SER A 44 5.63 -4.23 20.19
CA SER A 44 5.11 -3.96 18.83
C SER A 44 6.21 -3.91 17.77
N ALA A 45 7.46 -3.64 18.17
CA ALA A 45 8.60 -3.71 17.27
C ALA A 45 9.03 -5.18 17.11
N PRO A 46 9.36 -5.63 15.89
CA PRO A 46 9.80 -6.99 15.65
C PRO A 46 11.14 -7.29 16.33
N ASP A 47 11.33 -8.54 16.72
CA ASP A 47 12.63 -9.04 17.13
C ASP A 47 13.42 -9.46 15.89
N LEU A 48 14.28 -8.58 15.37
CA LEU A 48 15.06 -8.84 14.16
C LEU A 48 15.93 -10.09 14.25
N ARG A 49 16.46 -10.42 15.45
CA ARG A 49 17.21 -11.64 15.64
C ARG A 49 16.32 -12.88 15.51
N GLY A 50 15.17 -12.87 16.19
CA GLY A 50 14.19 -13.95 16.08
C GLY A 50 13.67 -14.10 14.66
N LEU A 51 13.44 -12.99 13.93
CA LEU A 51 13.07 -13.02 12.53
C LEU A 51 14.18 -13.62 11.65
N ALA A 52 15.44 -13.29 11.89
CA ALA A 52 16.56 -13.88 11.14
C ALA A 52 16.66 -15.39 11.39
N GLU A 53 16.48 -15.84 12.64
CA GLU A 53 16.49 -17.27 13.02
C GLU A 53 15.29 -18.05 12.43
N THR A 54 14.16 -17.38 12.16
CA THR A 54 12.92 -18.01 11.65
C THR A 54 12.62 -17.62 10.20
N ARG A 55 13.59 -17.13 9.45
CA ARG A 55 13.43 -16.59 8.10
C ARG A 55 12.68 -17.53 7.16
N GLU A 56 12.97 -18.80 7.19
CA GLU A 56 12.32 -19.81 6.35
C GLU A 56 10.82 -19.96 6.59
N LEU A 57 10.32 -19.57 7.78
CA LEU A 57 8.90 -19.65 8.12
C LEU A 57 8.09 -18.49 7.55
N TRP A 58 8.57 -17.26 7.73
CA TRP A 58 7.82 -16.05 7.31
C TRP A 58 8.12 -15.62 5.87
N ARG A 59 9.16 -16.18 5.27
CA ARG A 59 9.56 -15.88 3.90
C ARG A 59 9.04 -16.89 2.87
N ALA A 60 8.34 -17.91 3.27
CA ALA A 60 7.69 -18.83 2.36
C ALA A 60 6.44 -18.15 1.74
N PRO A 61 6.18 -18.37 0.44
CA PRO A 61 4.94 -17.90 -0.17
C PRO A 61 3.74 -18.58 0.46
N SER A 62 2.70 -17.81 0.73
CA SER A 62 1.44 -18.34 1.27
C SER A 62 0.61 -18.95 0.14
N SER A 63 -0.13 -20.04 0.46
CA SER A 63 -1.19 -20.55 -0.41
C SER A 63 -2.44 -19.65 -0.44
N LEU A 64 -2.41 -18.52 0.24
CA LEU A 64 -3.47 -17.49 0.29
C LEU A 64 -4.85 -18.07 0.66
N PRO A 65 -4.99 -18.84 1.75
CA PRO A 65 -6.26 -19.45 2.12
C PRO A 65 -7.35 -18.39 2.31
N GLY A 66 -8.54 -18.67 1.80
CA GLY A 66 -9.68 -17.76 1.85
C GLY A 66 -9.70 -16.66 0.79
N LEU A 67 -8.67 -16.50 -0.02
CA LEU A 67 -8.68 -15.62 -1.19
C LEU A 67 -9.07 -16.41 -2.44
N HIS A 68 -9.94 -15.81 -3.26
CA HIS A 68 -10.17 -16.32 -4.62
C HIS A 68 -9.11 -15.73 -5.54
N ILE A 69 -8.16 -16.56 -5.96
CA ILE A 69 -7.06 -16.20 -6.84
C ILE A 69 -7.22 -16.93 -8.18
N ASP A 70 -7.44 -16.17 -9.22
CA ASP A 70 -7.37 -16.65 -10.62
C ASP A 70 -6.37 -15.75 -11.37
N LEU A 71 -5.16 -16.26 -11.59
CA LEU A 71 -4.10 -15.48 -12.21
C LEU A 71 -4.35 -15.27 -13.72
N ASP A 72 -5.09 -16.18 -14.37
CA ASP A 72 -5.41 -16.05 -15.78
C ASP A 72 -6.46 -14.95 -15.98
N GLU A 73 -7.49 -14.89 -15.13
CA GLU A 73 -8.45 -13.76 -15.12
C GLU A 73 -7.75 -12.42 -14.85
N GLN A 74 -6.81 -12.39 -13.92
CA GLN A 74 -6.04 -11.18 -13.60
C GLN A 74 -5.20 -10.72 -14.78
N MET A 75 -4.52 -11.65 -15.49
CA MET A 75 -3.75 -11.31 -16.68
C MET A 75 -4.65 -10.80 -17.81
N VAL A 76 -5.79 -11.45 -18.06
CA VAL A 76 -6.76 -10.99 -19.07
C VAL A 76 -7.26 -9.58 -18.76
N TRP A 77 -7.56 -9.28 -17.49
CA TRP A 77 -7.98 -7.94 -17.08
C TRP A 77 -6.87 -6.91 -17.30
N LEU A 78 -5.65 -7.22 -16.89
CA LEU A 78 -4.49 -6.33 -17.02
C LEU A 78 -4.13 -6.07 -18.49
N GLU A 79 -4.14 -7.10 -19.31
CA GLU A 79 -3.94 -6.97 -20.76
C GLU A 79 -4.98 -6.04 -21.40
N LYS A 80 -6.25 -6.27 -21.10
CA LYS A 80 -7.36 -5.46 -21.62
C LYS A 80 -7.25 -4.00 -21.19
N ALA A 81 -6.82 -3.77 -19.94
CA ALA A 81 -6.69 -2.43 -19.40
C ALA A 81 -5.47 -1.69 -19.95
N CYS A 82 -4.33 -2.35 -20.14
CA CYS A 82 -3.05 -1.69 -20.40
C CYS A 82 -2.61 -1.75 -21.88
N LYS A 83 -2.75 -2.89 -22.56
CA LYS A 83 -2.25 -3.06 -23.94
C LYS A 83 -2.74 -2.01 -24.94
N PRO A 84 -4.00 -1.53 -24.92
CA PRO A 84 -4.45 -0.48 -25.84
C PRO A 84 -3.66 0.82 -25.75
N PHE A 85 -2.99 1.04 -24.63
CA PHE A 85 -2.27 2.30 -24.31
C PHE A 85 -0.73 2.12 -24.26
N VAL A 86 -0.22 0.98 -24.74
CA VAL A 86 1.21 0.63 -24.67
C VAL A 86 2.12 1.71 -25.30
N ASP A 87 1.68 2.37 -26.36
CA ASP A 87 2.47 3.40 -27.03
C ASP A 87 2.55 4.70 -26.21
N GLU A 88 1.65 4.89 -25.23
CA GLU A 88 1.67 6.02 -24.32
C GLU A 88 2.71 5.83 -23.20
N TYR A 89 2.97 4.60 -22.74
CA TYR A 89 3.87 4.33 -21.61
C TYR A 89 5.17 3.59 -21.96
N ARG A 90 5.27 2.96 -23.13
CA ARG A 90 6.47 2.25 -23.58
C ARG A 90 7.72 3.17 -23.53
N GLY A 91 8.85 2.61 -23.11
CA GLY A 91 10.09 3.33 -22.89
C GLY A 91 10.06 4.23 -21.67
N ASN A 92 9.25 3.88 -20.67
CA ASN A 92 9.07 4.61 -19.39
C ASN A 92 8.65 6.08 -19.54
N LYS A 93 8.05 6.47 -20.66
CA LYS A 93 7.66 7.86 -20.95
C LYS A 93 6.88 8.52 -19.82
N VAL A 94 5.89 7.78 -19.26
CA VAL A 94 5.06 8.31 -18.16
C VAL A 94 5.84 8.50 -16.85
N PHE A 95 6.93 7.75 -16.67
CA PHE A 95 7.78 7.86 -15.50
C PHE A 95 8.89 8.92 -15.66
N GLU A 96 9.48 9.04 -16.85
CA GLU A 96 10.55 10.00 -17.10
C GLU A 96 10.11 11.44 -16.80
N GLU A 97 8.89 11.79 -17.16
CA GLU A 97 8.30 13.10 -16.85
C GLU A 97 8.04 13.30 -15.35
N SER A 98 8.00 12.19 -14.58
CA SER A 98 7.68 12.18 -13.14
C SER A 98 8.89 11.94 -12.24
N GLY A 99 10.03 11.48 -12.81
CA GLY A 99 11.19 11.01 -12.06
C GLY A 99 11.86 12.05 -11.16
N GLU A 100 11.76 13.33 -11.49
CA GLU A 100 12.24 14.43 -10.65
C GLU A 100 11.37 14.66 -9.40
N LEU A 101 10.17 14.04 -9.35
CA LEU A 101 9.23 14.20 -8.25
C LEU A 101 9.56 13.32 -7.04
N GLY A 102 10.52 12.42 -7.15
CA GLY A 102 11.09 11.64 -6.05
C GLY A 102 10.89 10.12 -6.19
N PRO A 103 11.51 9.34 -5.28
CA PRO A 103 11.35 7.90 -5.21
C PRO A 103 9.97 7.51 -4.67
N GLY A 104 9.61 6.23 -4.79
CA GLY A 104 8.48 5.64 -4.10
C GLY A 104 7.40 5.05 -5.01
N TYR A 105 7.61 5.10 -6.33
CA TYR A 105 6.70 4.42 -7.27
C TYR A 105 7.50 3.79 -8.42
N GLY A 106 7.20 2.52 -8.74
CA GLY A 106 7.99 1.77 -9.71
C GLY A 106 7.59 2.03 -11.17
N TYR A 107 8.51 1.78 -12.11
CA TYR A 107 8.26 1.97 -13.55
C TYR A 107 7.09 1.15 -14.07
N ILE A 108 7.00 -0.11 -13.67
CA ILE A 108 5.96 -1.02 -14.15
C ILE A 108 4.61 -0.67 -13.52
N GLU A 109 4.62 -0.23 -12.29
CA GLU A 109 3.42 0.27 -11.61
C GLU A 109 2.93 1.58 -12.23
N ALA A 110 3.86 2.44 -12.65
CA ALA A 110 3.54 3.66 -13.38
C ALA A 110 2.84 3.35 -14.73
N GLN A 111 3.39 2.40 -15.47
CA GLN A 111 2.80 1.94 -16.73
C GLN A 111 1.42 1.31 -16.52
N ALA A 112 1.27 0.49 -15.48
CA ALA A 112 0.00 -0.12 -15.11
C ALA A 112 -1.03 0.91 -14.66
N LEU A 113 -0.68 1.82 -13.77
CA LEU A 113 -1.55 2.90 -13.30
C LEU A 113 -2.05 3.74 -14.48
N HIS A 114 -1.15 4.16 -15.38
CA HIS A 114 -1.50 4.91 -16.56
C HIS A 114 -2.51 4.14 -17.44
N GLY A 115 -2.17 2.91 -17.84
CA GLY A 115 -3.02 2.09 -18.71
C GLY A 115 -4.39 1.80 -18.09
N ILE A 116 -4.43 1.47 -16.80
CA ILE A 116 -5.67 1.19 -16.06
C ILE A 116 -6.55 2.44 -16.01
N LEU A 117 -6.00 3.61 -15.66
CA LEU A 117 -6.78 4.86 -15.61
C LEU A 117 -7.25 5.30 -17.00
N ARG A 118 -6.45 5.07 -18.05
CA ARG A 118 -6.86 5.29 -19.45
C ARG A 118 -8.06 4.41 -19.81
N SER A 119 -8.04 3.16 -19.39
CA SER A 119 -9.11 2.18 -19.67
C SER A 119 -10.38 2.46 -18.88
N LEU A 120 -10.26 2.69 -17.56
CA LEU A 120 -11.39 2.91 -16.67
C LEU A 120 -12.08 4.26 -16.89
N CYS A 121 -11.32 5.30 -17.26
CA CYS A 121 -11.80 6.68 -17.38
C CYS A 121 -12.64 7.11 -16.16
N PRO A 122 -12.08 7.04 -14.94
CA PRO A 122 -12.86 7.31 -13.73
C PRO A 122 -13.35 8.76 -13.72
N ARG A 123 -14.59 8.95 -13.27
CA ARG A 123 -15.14 10.29 -13.08
C ARG A 123 -14.54 10.97 -11.85
N ARG A 124 -14.16 10.16 -10.84
CA ARG A 124 -13.47 10.59 -9.63
C ARG A 124 -12.31 9.66 -9.35
N TYR A 125 -11.17 10.26 -9.12
CA TYR A 125 -9.97 9.61 -8.64
C TYR A 125 -9.60 10.23 -7.30
N VAL A 126 -9.67 9.46 -6.24
CA VAL A 126 -9.27 9.87 -4.89
C VAL A 126 -7.99 9.15 -4.52
N GLU A 127 -6.96 9.90 -4.18
CA GLU A 127 -5.64 9.39 -3.82
C GLU A 127 -5.31 9.73 -2.38
N VAL A 128 -4.90 8.71 -1.62
CA VAL A 128 -4.34 8.84 -0.27
C VAL A 128 -2.84 8.60 -0.34
N GLY A 129 -2.08 9.59 0.07
CA GLY A 129 -0.67 9.75 -0.30
C GLY A 129 -0.55 10.49 -1.63
N SER A 130 0.58 11.08 -1.91
CA SER A 130 0.80 11.78 -3.18
C SER A 130 2.26 11.85 -3.54
N GLY A 131 2.54 11.79 -4.83
CA GLY A 131 3.90 11.82 -5.33
C GLY A 131 3.98 11.58 -6.83
N VAL A 132 4.84 10.67 -7.22
CA VAL A 132 5.01 10.22 -8.61
C VAL A 132 3.70 9.65 -9.15
N SER A 133 2.98 8.86 -8.37
CA SER A 133 1.67 8.28 -8.72
C SER A 133 0.64 9.33 -9.09
N THR A 134 0.56 10.44 -8.35
CA THR A 134 -0.33 11.56 -8.65
C THR A 134 -0.04 12.16 -10.02
N HIS A 135 1.23 12.37 -10.34
CA HIS A 135 1.61 12.94 -11.64
C HIS A 135 1.24 12.00 -12.80
N ILE A 136 1.46 10.70 -12.63
CA ILE A 136 1.06 9.68 -13.62
C ILE A 136 -0.46 9.65 -13.79
N ALA A 137 -1.21 9.70 -12.70
CA ALA A 137 -2.67 9.77 -12.75
C ALA A 137 -3.16 11.01 -13.48
N LEU A 138 -2.54 12.18 -13.22
CA LEU A 138 -2.85 13.42 -13.92
C LEU A 138 -2.57 13.34 -15.42
N GLN A 139 -1.49 12.69 -15.85
CA GLN A 139 -1.21 12.44 -17.27
C GLN A 139 -2.34 11.62 -17.92
N ALA A 140 -2.71 10.48 -17.30
CA ALA A 140 -3.75 9.62 -17.82
C ALA A 140 -5.12 10.33 -17.89
N LEU A 141 -5.49 11.04 -16.83
CA LEU A 141 -6.78 11.75 -16.75
C LEU A 141 -6.84 12.98 -17.67
N THR A 142 -5.72 13.64 -17.92
CA THR A 142 -5.65 14.71 -18.93
C THR A 142 -5.95 14.17 -20.32
N ARG A 143 -5.34 13.03 -20.70
CA ARG A 143 -5.65 12.35 -21.98
C ARG A 143 -7.09 11.88 -22.06
N ASN A 144 -7.65 11.38 -20.96
CA ASN A 144 -9.06 11.02 -20.91
C ASN A 144 -9.98 12.23 -21.13
N ALA A 145 -9.63 13.40 -20.60
CA ALA A 145 -10.38 14.65 -20.83
C ALA A 145 -10.31 15.11 -22.29
N GLU A 146 -9.13 14.98 -22.94
CA GLU A 146 -8.95 15.24 -24.36
C GLU A 146 -9.82 14.30 -25.22
N ASP A 147 -10.02 13.05 -24.78
CA ASP A 147 -10.91 12.07 -25.39
C ASP A 147 -12.41 12.30 -25.01
N GLY A 148 -12.75 13.41 -24.38
CA GLY A 148 -14.11 13.76 -23.97
C GLY A 148 -14.63 13.04 -22.73
N ARG A 149 -13.74 12.47 -21.90
CA ARG A 149 -14.05 11.73 -20.66
C ARG A 149 -13.33 12.35 -19.45
N PRO A 150 -13.69 13.59 -19.05
CA PRO A 150 -13.02 14.26 -17.95
C PRO A 150 -13.33 13.60 -16.62
N GLY A 151 -12.33 13.57 -15.74
CA GLY A 151 -12.42 13.15 -14.34
C GLY A 151 -11.84 14.19 -13.40
N THR A 152 -12.18 14.09 -12.12
CA THR A 152 -11.64 14.95 -11.05
C THR A 152 -10.62 14.18 -10.22
N VAL A 153 -9.57 14.89 -9.77
CA VAL A 153 -8.51 14.36 -8.90
C VAL A 153 -8.62 15.00 -7.53
N THR A 154 -8.71 14.17 -6.50
CA THR A 154 -8.65 14.59 -5.10
C THR A 154 -7.48 13.88 -4.43
N CYS A 155 -6.54 14.63 -3.84
CA CYS A 155 -5.42 14.10 -3.08
C CYS A 155 -5.58 14.41 -1.59
N ILE A 156 -5.29 13.42 -0.75
CA ILE A 156 -5.27 13.55 0.71
C ILE A 156 -3.83 13.30 1.15
N GLU A 157 -3.11 14.38 1.49
CA GLU A 157 -1.68 14.35 1.79
C GLU A 157 -1.35 15.40 2.85
N PRO A 158 -0.91 14.99 4.05
CA PRO A 158 -0.59 15.93 5.12
C PRO A 158 0.69 16.75 4.87
N TYR A 159 1.60 16.25 4.04
CA TYR A 159 2.93 16.85 3.78
C TYR A 159 3.20 17.00 2.27
N PRO A 160 2.30 17.66 1.52
CA PRO A 160 2.39 17.71 0.07
C PRO A 160 3.66 18.47 -0.36
N ARG A 161 4.24 18.01 -1.45
CA ARG A 161 5.32 18.75 -2.12
C ARG A 161 4.80 20.05 -2.74
N ASP A 162 5.67 21.00 -2.95
CA ASP A 162 5.31 22.35 -3.43
C ASP A 162 4.57 22.31 -4.77
N TRP A 163 5.00 21.48 -5.71
CA TRP A 163 4.36 21.36 -7.03
C TRP A 163 2.88 20.95 -6.92
N LEU A 164 2.57 19.99 -6.05
CA LEU A 164 1.19 19.52 -5.85
C LEU A 164 0.29 20.63 -5.26
N SER A 165 0.86 21.43 -4.36
CA SER A 165 0.15 22.57 -3.77
C SER A 165 -0.19 23.69 -4.76
N GLN A 166 0.50 23.71 -5.91
CA GLN A 166 0.31 24.69 -6.97
C GLN A 166 -0.49 24.16 -8.16
N ASP A 167 -0.71 22.83 -8.23
CA ASP A 167 -1.44 22.22 -9.35
C ASP A 167 -2.96 22.42 -9.18
N THR A 168 -3.52 23.25 -10.04
CA THR A 168 -4.97 23.60 -10.00
C THR A 168 -5.89 22.48 -10.48
N ARG A 169 -5.34 21.40 -11.03
CA ARG A 169 -6.10 20.21 -11.44
C ARG A 169 -6.48 19.32 -10.27
N VAL A 170 -5.89 19.53 -9.09
CA VAL A 170 -6.02 18.68 -7.91
C VAL A 170 -6.79 19.39 -6.80
N HIS A 171 -7.79 18.70 -6.25
CA HIS A 171 -8.42 19.10 -4.98
C HIS A 171 -7.59 18.52 -3.83
N LEU A 172 -6.74 19.35 -3.20
CA LEU A 172 -5.80 18.91 -2.17
C LEU A 172 -6.35 19.09 -0.76
N HIS A 173 -6.46 17.98 0.01
CA HIS A 173 -6.67 17.97 1.45
C HIS A 173 -5.34 17.83 2.19
N ARG A 174 -4.84 18.93 2.77
CA ARG A 174 -3.55 18.95 3.52
C ARG A 174 -3.74 18.49 4.95
N VAL A 175 -4.24 17.28 5.14
CA VAL A 175 -4.56 16.71 6.47
C VAL A 175 -4.33 15.20 6.46
N PRO A 176 -4.10 14.58 7.63
CA PRO A 176 -4.10 13.13 7.74
C PRO A 176 -5.45 12.54 7.32
N VAL A 177 -5.43 11.43 6.58
CA VAL A 177 -6.64 10.82 6.00
C VAL A 177 -7.70 10.47 7.05
N GLN A 178 -7.29 10.13 8.27
CA GLN A 178 -8.19 9.82 9.39
C GLN A 178 -9.06 11.02 9.82
N THR A 179 -8.71 12.23 9.40
CA THR A 179 -9.45 13.46 9.71
C THR A 179 -10.38 13.90 8.60
N VAL A 180 -10.31 13.25 7.43
CA VAL A 180 -11.19 13.51 6.30
C VAL A 180 -12.55 12.85 6.55
N GLY A 181 -13.62 13.57 6.23
CA GLY A 181 -14.98 13.04 6.38
C GLY A 181 -15.22 11.82 5.49
N LEU A 182 -15.87 10.80 6.03
CA LEU A 182 -16.18 9.56 5.29
C LEU A 182 -16.95 9.81 3.98
N ALA A 183 -17.68 10.92 3.87
CA ALA A 183 -18.40 11.31 2.65
C ALA A 183 -17.48 11.41 1.42
N THR A 184 -16.22 11.78 1.58
CA THR A 184 -15.23 11.81 0.50
C THR A 184 -15.09 10.44 -0.17
N PHE A 185 -15.12 9.37 0.61
CA PHE A 185 -14.98 7.99 0.14
C PHE A 185 -16.32 7.37 -0.24
N THR A 186 -17.36 7.56 0.58
CA THR A 186 -18.68 6.97 0.35
C THR A 186 -19.45 7.64 -0.80
N SER A 187 -18.97 8.76 -1.30
CA SER A 187 -19.51 9.39 -2.52
C SER A 187 -18.97 8.77 -3.81
N LEU A 188 -17.92 7.93 -3.75
CA LEU A 188 -17.42 7.20 -4.90
C LEU A 188 -18.48 6.22 -5.40
N ALA A 189 -18.58 6.07 -6.72
CA ALA A 189 -19.53 5.22 -7.40
C ALA A 189 -18.85 4.22 -8.31
N ALA A 190 -19.59 3.32 -8.93
CA ALA A 190 -19.06 2.33 -9.86
C ALA A 190 -18.18 2.99 -10.94
N GLY A 191 -16.99 2.45 -11.15
CA GLY A 191 -15.97 2.96 -12.07
C GLY A 191 -15.10 4.08 -11.53
N ASP A 192 -15.41 4.66 -10.35
CA ASP A 192 -14.49 5.58 -9.67
C ASP A 192 -13.34 4.81 -9.02
N VAL A 193 -12.22 5.50 -8.77
CA VAL A 193 -10.99 4.89 -8.24
C VAL A 193 -10.63 5.51 -6.90
N LEU A 194 -10.37 4.64 -5.91
CA LEU A 194 -9.67 4.97 -4.67
C LEU A 194 -8.26 4.39 -4.74
N PHE A 195 -7.26 5.24 -4.79
CA PHE A 195 -5.85 4.88 -4.79
C PHE A 195 -5.26 5.10 -3.39
N VAL A 196 -4.58 4.10 -2.85
CA VAL A 196 -3.98 4.12 -1.52
C VAL A 196 -2.49 3.81 -1.62
N ASP A 197 -1.69 4.78 -1.22
CA ASP A 197 -0.24 4.69 -1.03
C ASP A 197 0.09 5.48 0.24
N SER A 198 -0.10 4.86 1.40
CA SER A 198 -0.11 5.53 2.70
C SER A 198 1.15 5.21 3.54
N SER A 199 1.06 5.13 4.85
CA SER A 199 2.24 4.84 5.68
C SER A 199 2.64 3.35 5.74
N HIS A 200 1.82 2.44 5.24
CA HIS A 200 1.97 0.98 5.27
C HIS A 200 2.05 0.38 6.68
N VAL A 201 1.81 1.18 7.72
CA VAL A 201 2.03 0.77 9.12
C VAL A 201 0.72 0.53 9.86
N VAL A 202 0.48 -0.71 10.26
CA VAL A 202 -0.64 -1.10 11.13
C VAL A 202 -0.29 -0.77 12.58
N LYS A 203 -0.87 0.32 13.10
CA LYS A 203 -0.69 0.78 14.48
C LYS A 203 -1.91 1.55 14.97
N PRO A 204 -2.09 1.75 16.30
CA PRO A 204 -3.19 2.57 16.82
C PRO A 204 -3.23 3.96 16.18
N GLY A 205 -4.39 4.32 15.61
CA GLY A 205 -4.62 5.62 14.96
C GLY A 205 -3.95 5.78 13.59
N SER A 206 -3.45 4.70 12.96
CA SER A 206 -2.85 4.79 11.63
C SER A 206 -3.90 5.01 10.53
N ASP A 207 -3.45 5.59 9.45
CA ASP A 207 -4.11 5.69 8.15
C ASP A 207 -4.53 4.32 7.61
N VAL A 208 -3.63 3.33 7.64
CA VAL A 208 -3.91 1.95 7.20
C VAL A 208 -5.10 1.36 7.93
N ASN A 209 -5.15 1.47 9.28
CA ASN A 209 -6.30 0.97 10.04
C ASN A 209 -7.59 1.70 9.67
N PHE A 210 -7.54 3.02 9.50
CA PHE A 210 -8.71 3.80 9.10
C PHE A 210 -9.21 3.39 7.70
N LEU A 211 -8.31 3.26 6.74
CA LEU A 211 -8.66 2.88 5.38
C LEU A 211 -9.25 1.48 5.29
N VAL A 212 -8.57 0.50 5.86
CA VAL A 212 -8.98 -0.91 5.74
C VAL A 212 -10.22 -1.23 6.59
N LEU A 213 -10.34 -0.65 7.80
CA LEU A 213 -11.40 -0.99 8.74
C LEU A 213 -12.64 -0.08 8.64
N GLU A 214 -12.46 1.18 8.22
CA GLU A 214 -13.54 2.15 8.20
C GLU A 214 -13.95 2.58 6.79
N VAL A 215 -12.99 2.72 5.86
CA VAL A 215 -13.29 3.18 4.50
C VAL A 215 -13.71 2.03 3.60
N PHE A 216 -12.86 1.02 3.41
CA PHE A 216 -13.13 -0.06 2.45
C PHE A 216 -14.49 -0.75 2.64
N PRO A 217 -14.93 -1.07 3.88
CA PRO A 217 -16.24 -1.71 4.08
C PRO A 217 -17.45 -0.85 3.70
N ARG A 218 -17.25 0.47 3.55
CA ARG A 218 -18.31 1.44 3.24
C ARG A 218 -18.35 1.88 1.77
N LEU A 219 -17.40 1.43 0.97
CA LEU A 219 -17.38 1.75 -0.46
C LEU A 219 -18.57 1.12 -1.18
N ALA A 220 -19.07 1.83 -2.19
CA ALA A 220 -20.15 1.34 -3.02
C ALA A 220 -19.68 0.26 -4.00
N PRO A 221 -20.56 -0.68 -4.38
CA PRO A 221 -20.26 -1.65 -5.43
C PRO A 221 -19.80 -0.99 -6.73
N GLY A 222 -18.79 -1.59 -7.37
CA GLY A 222 -18.17 -1.12 -8.62
C GLY A 222 -17.07 -0.08 -8.40
N VAL A 223 -16.79 0.36 -7.18
CA VAL A 223 -15.60 1.17 -6.89
C VAL A 223 -14.36 0.31 -7.03
N ILE A 224 -13.36 0.84 -7.73
CA ILE A 224 -12.06 0.19 -7.91
C ILE A 224 -11.09 0.73 -6.87
N VAL A 225 -10.45 -0.15 -6.14
CA VAL A 225 -9.45 0.19 -5.12
C VAL A 225 -8.09 -0.29 -5.56
N HIS A 226 -7.10 0.60 -5.48
CA HIS A 226 -5.68 0.28 -5.57
C HIS A 226 -5.05 0.38 -4.18
N VAL A 227 -4.20 -0.57 -3.84
CA VAL A 227 -3.33 -0.49 -2.65
C VAL A 227 -1.89 -0.77 -3.09
N HIS A 228 -1.02 0.18 -2.80
CA HIS A 228 0.41 0.08 -3.08
C HIS A 228 1.15 -0.75 -2.00
N ASP A 229 2.34 -1.24 -2.32
CA ASP A 229 3.20 -2.03 -1.43
C ASP A 229 2.52 -3.28 -0.83
N ILE A 230 1.79 -4.00 -1.67
CA ILE A 230 1.21 -5.31 -1.37
C ILE A 230 2.07 -6.41 -1.99
N TYR A 231 2.57 -7.31 -1.14
CA TYR A 231 3.62 -8.28 -1.51
C TYR A 231 3.11 -9.71 -1.74
N LEU A 232 1.79 -9.95 -1.85
CA LEU A 232 1.25 -11.29 -2.08
C LEU A 232 1.97 -12.02 -3.22
N PRO A 233 2.27 -13.31 -3.10
CA PRO A 233 1.83 -14.26 -2.08
C PRO A 233 2.64 -14.23 -0.77
N TYR A 234 3.53 -13.28 -0.58
CA TYR A 234 4.27 -13.07 0.66
C TYR A 234 3.54 -12.07 1.56
N ASP A 235 3.70 -12.20 2.87
CA ASP A 235 3.06 -11.28 3.82
C ASP A 235 3.90 -10.02 4.08
N TYR A 236 5.18 -10.02 3.67
CA TYR A 236 6.14 -8.95 3.93
C TYR A 236 7.07 -8.73 2.74
N GLN A 237 7.66 -7.55 2.69
CA GLN A 237 8.71 -7.22 1.73
C GLN A 237 9.95 -8.12 1.86
N CYS A 238 10.65 -8.32 0.76
CA CYS A 238 11.80 -9.23 0.71
C CYS A 238 12.97 -8.80 1.59
N ASP A 239 13.18 -7.51 1.77
CA ASP A 239 14.26 -6.87 2.51
C ASP A 239 13.92 -6.54 3.97
N LEU A 240 12.91 -7.18 4.55
CA LEU A 240 12.44 -6.92 5.91
C LEU A 240 13.55 -6.89 6.96
N LEU A 241 14.61 -7.71 6.81
CA LEU A 241 15.75 -7.75 7.72
C LEU A 241 16.79 -6.66 7.47
N ASP A 242 16.77 -6.07 6.29
CA ASP A 242 17.72 -5.05 5.84
C ASP A 242 17.12 -3.64 5.93
N SER A 243 15.85 -3.55 6.36
CA SER A 243 15.09 -2.32 6.49
C SER A 243 14.77 -1.99 7.94
N VAL A 244 14.62 -0.71 8.23
CA VAL A 244 14.02 -0.20 9.48
C VAL A 244 12.50 -0.03 9.36
N LEU A 245 11.95 -0.22 8.17
CA LEU A 245 10.54 -0.10 7.84
C LEU A 245 9.90 -1.49 7.90
N HIS A 246 9.08 -1.73 8.92
CA HIS A 246 8.41 -3.02 9.11
C HIS A 246 6.91 -2.83 8.84
N TRP A 247 6.58 -2.83 7.55
CA TRP A 247 5.22 -2.66 7.08
C TRP A 247 4.38 -3.91 7.28
N ALA A 248 3.13 -3.72 7.67
CA ALA A 248 2.20 -4.81 7.94
C ALA A 248 0.87 -4.65 7.20
N GLU A 249 0.79 -3.70 6.25
CA GLU A 249 -0.41 -3.43 5.47
C GLU A 249 -0.83 -4.63 4.65
N THR A 250 0.11 -5.33 4.00
CA THR A 250 -0.18 -6.56 3.25
C THR A 250 -0.96 -7.57 4.09
N SER A 251 -0.55 -7.81 5.34
CA SER A 251 -1.25 -8.75 6.23
C SER A 251 -2.66 -8.29 6.56
N LEU A 252 -2.89 -7.00 6.79
CA LEU A 252 -4.21 -6.47 7.11
C LEU A 252 -5.13 -6.45 5.88
N VAL A 253 -4.62 -6.06 4.71
CA VAL A 253 -5.37 -6.10 3.44
C VAL A 253 -5.70 -7.54 3.06
N ARG A 254 -4.77 -8.48 3.22
CA ARG A 254 -5.03 -9.91 3.03
C ARG A 254 -6.14 -10.42 3.96
N ALA A 255 -6.11 -10.03 5.23
CA ALA A 255 -7.17 -10.41 6.19
C ALA A 255 -8.53 -9.80 5.80
N PHE A 256 -8.57 -8.58 5.28
CA PHE A 256 -9.79 -7.95 4.75
C PHE A 256 -10.35 -8.71 3.55
N LEU A 257 -9.49 -9.17 2.64
CA LEU A 257 -9.90 -9.89 1.43
C LEU A 257 -10.31 -11.35 1.69
N ALA A 258 -9.76 -11.98 2.74
CA ALA A 258 -10.02 -13.39 3.03
C ALA A 258 -11.50 -13.64 3.36
N ASN A 259 -12.13 -14.54 2.60
CA ASN A 259 -13.56 -14.89 2.72
C ASN A 259 -14.51 -13.67 2.58
N ASN A 260 -14.07 -12.60 1.93
CA ASN A 260 -14.86 -11.41 1.69
C ASN A 260 -15.46 -11.42 0.28
N SER A 261 -16.72 -11.84 0.17
CA SER A 261 -17.44 -11.87 -1.12
C SER A 261 -17.74 -10.47 -1.70
N ARG A 262 -17.49 -9.40 -0.93
CA ARG A 262 -17.65 -8.03 -1.39
C ARG A 262 -16.39 -7.43 -2.01
N ALA A 263 -15.32 -8.19 -2.14
CA ALA A 263 -14.09 -7.73 -2.76
C ALA A 263 -13.60 -8.77 -3.77
N ARG A 264 -13.42 -8.36 -5.02
CA ARG A 264 -12.89 -9.19 -6.10
C ARG A 264 -11.53 -8.66 -6.53
N ILE A 265 -10.50 -9.47 -6.42
CA ILE A 265 -9.16 -9.12 -6.90
C ILE A 265 -9.20 -9.03 -8.43
N LEU A 266 -8.80 -7.88 -8.96
CA LEU A 266 -8.68 -7.63 -10.40
C LEU A 266 -7.26 -7.91 -10.90
N ALA A 267 -6.25 -7.48 -10.15
CA ALA A 267 -4.84 -7.80 -10.39
C ALA A 267 -4.02 -7.62 -9.10
N CYS A 268 -3.24 -8.63 -8.75
CA CYS A 268 -2.19 -8.52 -7.75
C CYS A 268 -0.86 -8.62 -8.48
N MET A 269 -0.25 -7.48 -8.77
CA MET A 269 0.90 -7.43 -9.67
C MET A 269 2.14 -8.10 -9.08
N SER A 270 2.32 -8.10 -7.76
CA SER A 270 3.38 -8.87 -7.10
C SER A 270 3.19 -10.38 -7.28
N HIS A 271 1.96 -10.88 -7.18
CA HIS A 271 1.68 -12.30 -7.43
C HIS A 271 1.91 -12.68 -8.91
N LEU A 272 1.45 -11.83 -9.83
CA LEU A 272 1.70 -12.00 -11.26
C LEU A 272 3.19 -11.93 -11.59
N HIS A 273 3.95 -11.08 -10.90
CA HIS A 273 5.41 -11.01 -11.04
C HIS A 273 6.09 -12.35 -10.74
N TYR A 274 5.69 -13.03 -9.68
CA TYR A 274 6.29 -14.31 -9.31
C TYR A 274 5.83 -15.48 -10.19
N GLU A 275 4.56 -15.50 -10.59
CA GLU A 275 3.93 -16.66 -11.21
C GLU A 275 3.73 -16.53 -12.74
N ARG A 276 3.71 -15.30 -13.28
CA ARG A 276 3.41 -14.97 -14.68
C ARG A 276 4.38 -13.95 -15.29
N PRO A 277 5.72 -14.07 -15.07
CA PRO A 277 6.66 -13.02 -15.51
C PRO A 277 6.71 -12.82 -17.03
N ASP A 278 6.52 -13.87 -17.81
CA ASP A 278 6.56 -13.76 -19.28
C ASP A 278 5.31 -13.08 -19.84
N GLU A 279 4.15 -13.36 -19.25
CA GLU A 279 2.88 -12.69 -19.58
C GLU A 279 2.92 -11.21 -19.17
N MET A 280 3.48 -10.91 -17.99
CA MET A 280 3.74 -9.54 -17.56
C MET A 280 4.63 -8.77 -18.56
N ARG A 281 5.67 -9.44 -19.12
CA ARG A 281 6.54 -8.84 -20.15
C ARG A 281 5.78 -8.55 -21.45
N ALA A 282 4.78 -9.37 -21.78
CA ALA A 282 3.95 -9.16 -22.97
C ALA A 282 3.02 -7.93 -22.83
N VAL A 283 2.66 -7.56 -21.61
CA VAL A 283 1.88 -6.33 -21.31
C VAL A 283 2.78 -5.12 -21.15
N PHE A 284 3.89 -5.29 -20.43
CA PHE A 284 4.85 -4.23 -20.10
C PHE A 284 6.21 -4.51 -20.77
N PRO A 285 6.47 -4.00 -21.97
CA PRO A 285 7.71 -4.32 -22.72
C PRO A 285 9.00 -3.89 -22.00
N ASP A 286 8.91 -2.96 -21.05
CA ASP A 286 10.05 -2.49 -20.26
C ASP A 286 10.31 -3.32 -19.00
N TYR A 287 9.43 -4.28 -18.69
CA TYR A 287 9.56 -5.14 -17.52
C TYR A 287 10.79 -6.06 -17.62
N ARG A 288 11.64 -6.08 -16.58
CA ARG A 288 12.92 -6.78 -16.53
C ARG A 288 13.03 -7.65 -15.25
N PRO A 289 12.30 -8.77 -15.18
CA PRO A 289 12.47 -9.72 -14.08
C PRO A 289 13.81 -10.42 -14.16
N ALA A 290 14.40 -10.71 -13.00
CA ALA A 290 15.66 -11.43 -12.89
C ALA A 290 15.60 -12.47 -11.77
N PRO A 291 16.15 -13.69 -11.95
CA PRO A 291 16.25 -14.68 -10.90
C PRO A 291 17.11 -14.18 -9.72
N HIS A 292 16.69 -14.48 -8.51
CA HIS A 292 17.42 -14.17 -7.28
C HIS A 292 17.26 -15.32 -6.28
N ARG A 293 18.20 -15.41 -5.31
CA ARG A 293 18.17 -16.44 -4.25
C ARG A 293 16.85 -16.48 -3.46
N ASP A 294 16.17 -15.35 -3.39
CA ASP A 294 14.92 -15.14 -2.64
C ASP A 294 13.68 -15.14 -3.56
N GLY A 295 13.81 -15.71 -4.75
CA GLY A 295 12.76 -15.77 -5.75
C GLY A 295 13.09 -14.93 -6.98
N LEU A 296 12.05 -14.41 -7.65
CA LEU A 296 12.19 -13.53 -8.80
C LEU A 296 12.24 -12.08 -8.31
N LEU A 297 13.31 -11.36 -8.65
CA LEU A 297 13.39 -9.91 -8.48
C LEU A 297 13.26 -9.21 -9.83
N ALA A 298 12.86 -7.95 -9.80
CA ALA A 298 12.99 -7.05 -10.92
C ALA A 298 14.16 -6.08 -10.68
N GLY A 299 14.69 -5.48 -11.74
CA GLY A 299 15.65 -4.39 -11.62
C GLY A 299 15.07 -3.25 -10.77
N GLU A 300 15.92 -2.34 -10.32
CA GLU A 300 15.50 -1.20 -9.50
C GLU A 300 14.31 -0.46 -10.13
N GLY A 301 13.25 -0.23 -9.34
CA GLY A 301 12.01 0.39 -9.80
C GLY A 301 11.10 -0.49 -10.69
N HIS A 302 11.45 -1.76 -10.93
CA HIS A 302 10.66 -2.66 -11.78
C HIS A 302 9.88 -3.73 -11.01
N PHE A 303 10.02 -3.82 -9.68
CA PHE A 303 9.20 -4.74 -8.87
C PHE A 303 7.79 -4.15 -8.69
N PRO A 304 6.73 -4.82 -9.18
CA PRO A 304 5.38 -4.29 -9.07
C PRO A 304 4.71 -4.77 -7.76
N ALA A 305 4.50 -3.87 -6.83
CA ALA A 305 3.88 -4.17 -5.53
C ALA A 305 2.43 -3.63 -5.43
N SER A 306 1.69 -3.64 -6.51
CA SER A 306 0.35 -3.08 -6.60
C SER A 306 -0.74 -4.15 -6.53
N LEU A 307 -1.78 -3.90 -5.73
CA LEU A 307 -3.00 -4.69 -5.69
C LEU A 307 -4.19 -3.85 -6.16
N TRP A 308 -4.96 -4.39 -7.08
CA TRP A 308 -6.21 -3.83 -7.58
C TRP A 308 -7.36 -4.76 -7.24
N PHE A 309 -8.42 -4.23 -6.63
CA PHE A 309 -9.64 -4.97 -6.39
C PHE A 309 -10.88 -4.12 -6.63
N GLU A 310 -11.99 -4.77 -6.94
CA GLU A 310 -13.30 -4.15 -7.09
C GLU A 310 -14.17 -4.46 -5.88
N VAL A 311 -14.94 -3.49 -5.44
CA VAL A 311 -16.02 -3.70 -4.46
C VAL A 311 -17.23 -4.28 -5.17
N CYS A 312 -17.74 -5.43 -4.67
CA CYS A 312 -18.89 -6.13 -5.24
C CYS A 312 -20.19 -5.84 -4.50
#